data_7c8b320b99b85afadbc5789e6da2af7d
#
_entry.id   7c8b320b99b85afadbc5789e6da2af7d
#
_cell.length_a   1.000
_cell.length_b   1.000
_cell.length_c   1.000
_cell.angle_alpha   90.00
_cell.angle_beta   90.00
_cell.angle_gamma   90.00
#
_symmetry.space_group_name_H-M   'P 1'
#
loop_
_entity.id
_entity.type
_entity.pdbx_description
1 polymer ?
#
loop_
_entity_poly.entity_id
_entity_poly.type
_entity_poly.pdbx_seq_one_letter_code
_entity_poly.pdbx_strand_id
1 'polypeptide(L)'
;MKILLLGSGELGKEFVIAAQRIGQTIIAVDSYENAPAMQVAHGFEVINMLDGEALDRIVAKHKPDFIVPEIEAIRTERFYDYEKQGITVVPSAKAANFTMNRKAIRDLAAKELGLKTAKYQYATSAEELQKAVQEVGIPCVVKPLMSSSGKGQSTIKTESDI
;
A
#
# COMPACT_ATOMS: atom_id res chain seq x y z
N MET A 1 4.38 -24.00 -3.63
CA MET A 1 5.10 -22.73 -3.50
C MET A 1 4.75 -22.09 -2.17
N LYS A 2 5.64 -21.27 -1.62
CA LYS A 2 5.42 -20.57 -0.35
C LYS A 2 5.08 -19.11 -0.62
N ILE A 3 3.99 -18.65 -0.06
CA ILE A 3 3.47 -17.28 -0.21
C ILE A 3 3.55 -16.58 1.12
N LEU A 4 4.13 -15.38 1.15
CA LEU A 4 4.08 -14.46 2.27
C LEU A 4 2.96 -13.44 1.99
N LEU A 5 1.88 -13.53 2.74
CA LEU A 5 0.72 -12.64 2.64
C LEU A 5 0.91 -11.48 3.61
N LEU A 6 1.00 -10.26 3.11
CA LEU A 6 1.20 -9.03 3.90
C LEU A 6 -0.13 -8.28 4.04
N GLY A 7 -0.72 -8.36 5.21
CA GLY A 7 -2.12 -8.04 5.51
C GLY A 7 -2.91 -9.33 5.70
N SER A 8 -3.58 -9.44 6.83
CA SER A 8 -4.25 -10.68 7.24
C SER A 8 -5.72 -10.44 7.61
N GLY A 9 -6.37 -9.51 6.89
CA GLY A 9 -7.78 -9.20 7.06
C GLY A 9 -8.72 -10.29 6.56
N GLU A 10 -10.00 -9.96 6.42
CA GLU A 10 -11.03 -10.91 5.98
C GLU A 10 -10.81 -11.34 4.53
N LEU A 11 -10.43 -10.41 3.65
CA LEU A 11 -10.09 -10.74 2.26
C LEU A 11 -8.84 -11.63 2.21
N GLY A 12 -7.84 -11.34 3.05
CA GLY A 12 -6.66 -12.19 3.22
C GLY A 12 -7.01 -13.61 3.64
N LYS A 13 -8.01 -13.79 4.51
CA LYS A 13 -8.50 -15.12 4.92
C LYS A 13 -9.06 -15.91 3.73
N GLU A 14 -9.89 -15.29 2.90
CA GLU A 14 -10.43 -15.92 1.68
C GLU A 14 -9.31 -16.27 0.69
N PHE A 15 -8.32 -15.38 0.54
CA PHE A 15 -7.13 -15.66 -0.27
C PHE A 15 -6.39 -16.91 0.24
N VAL A 16 -6.13 -17.00 1.56
CA VAL A 16 -5.45 -18.15 2.16
C VAL A 16 -6.20 -19.45 1.86
N ILE A 17 -7.51 -19.49 2.08
CA ILE A 17 -8.35 -20.65 1.83
C ILE A 17 -8.28 -21.07 0.34
N ALA A 18 -8.39 -20.10 -0.56
CA ALA A 18 -8.32 -20.36 -2.00
C ALA A 18 -6.95 -20.90 -2.42
N ALA A 19 -5.87 -20.30 -1.93
CA ALA A 19 -4.50 -20.71 -2.23
C ALA A 19 -4.18 -22.11 -1.68
N GLN A 20 -4.67 -22.44 -0.49
CA GLN A 20 -4.52 -23.79 0.09
C GLN A 20 -5.22 -24.85 -0.75
N ARG A 21 -6.39 -24.56 -1.31
CA ARG A 21 -7.12 -25.49 -2.19
C ARG A 21 -6.32 -25.92 -3.43
N ILE A 22 -5.38 -25.06 -3.87
CA ILE A 22 -4.47 -25.37 -4.99
C ILE A 22 -3.06 -25.75 -4.51
N GLY A 23 -2.91 -26.15 -3.24
CA GLY A 23 -1.68 -26.73 -2.70
C GLY A 23 -0.57 -25.73 -2.36
N GLN A 24 -0.89 -24.46 -2.12
CA GLN A 24 0.09 -23.46 -1.72
C GLN A 24 0.28 -23.41 -0.20
N THR A 25 1.50 -23.10 0.26
CA THR A 25 1.81 -22.87 1.67
C THR A 25 1.80 -21.36 1.94
N ILE A 26 1.01 -20.93 2.91
CA ILE A 26 0.81 -19.50 3.21
C ILE A 26 1.32 -19.17 4.60
N ILE A 27 2.14 -18.11 4.70
CA ILE A 27 2.50 -17.44 5.95
C ILE A 27 1.78 -16.08 5.96
N ALA A 28 0.88 -15.89 6.92
CA ALA A 28 0.09 -14.68 7.07
C ALA A 28 0.81 -13.68 7.98
N VAL A 29 0.84 -12.39 7.60
CA VAL A 29 1.54 -11.34 8.35
C VAL A 29 0.59 -10.17 8.63
N ASP A 30 0.58 -9.70 9.85
CA ASP A 30 -0.13 -8.47 10.24
C ASP A 30 0.55 -7.79 11.43
N SER A 31 0.05 -6.63 11.82
CA SER A 31 0.54 -5.86 12.98
C SER A 31 -0.07 -6.29 14.32
N TYR A 32 -1.03 -7.21 14.33
CA TYR A 32 -1.71 -7.72 15.52
C TYR A 32 -1.95 -9.22 15.43
N GLU A 33 -2.04 -9.86 16.60
CA GLU A 33 -2.27 -11.30 16.72
C GLU A 33 -3.71 -11.69 16.37
N ASN A 34 -3.89 -12.94 15.96
CA ASN A 34 -5.19 -13.53 15.65
C ASN A 34 -5.97 -12.82 14.54
N ALA A 35 -5.27 -12.13 13.64
CA ALA A 35 -5.88 -11.56 12.45
C ALA A 35 -6.61 -12.66 11.63
N PRO A 36 -7.71 -12.36 10.92
CA PRO A 36 -8.55 -13.34 10.26
C PRO A 36 -7.82 -14.40 9.41
N ALA A 37 -6.84 -13.98 8.60
CA ALA A 37 -6.08 -14.90 7.75
C ALA A 37 -5.12 -15.80 8.56
N MET A 38 -4.60 -15.34 9.70
CA MET A 38 -3.72 -16.12 10.57
C MET A 38 -4.41 -17.37 11.12
N GLN A 39 -5.73 -17.31 11.30
CA GLN A 39 -6.53 -18.41 11.85
C GLN A 39 -6.57 -19.63 10.93
N VAL A 40 -6.30 -19.47 9.64
CA VAL A 40 -6.38 -20.53 8.63
C VAL A 40 -5.05 -20.74 7.87
N ALA A 41 -4.04 -19.89 8.07
CA ALA A 41 -2.74 -20.00 7.42
C ALA A 41 -1.90 -21.16 8.01
N HIS A 42 -0.86 -21.59 7.28
CA HIS A 42 0.09 -22.60 7.75
C HIS A 42 1.04 -22.08 8.84
N GLY A 43 1.21 -20.76 8.93
CA GLY A 43 1.97 -20.07 9.93
C GLY A 43 1.71 -18.56 9.84
N PHE A 44 2.19 -17.82 10.82
CA PHE A 44 1.99 -16.38 10.84
C PHE A 44 3.18 -15.65 11.48
N GLU A 45 3.26 -14.34 11.21
CA GLU A 45 4.16 -13.39 11.86
C GLU A 45 3.40 -12.13 12.26
N VAL A 46 3.75 -11.57 13.40
CA VAL A 46 3.20 -10.30 13.88
C VAL A 46 4.32 -9.27 13.88
N ILE A 47 4.23 -8.30 12.96
CA ILE A 47 5.24 -7.24 12.79
C ILE A 47 4.59 -5.93 12.38
N ASN A 48 5.27 -4.83 12.63
CA ASN A 48 4.95 -3.57 11.95
C ASN A 48 5.48 -3.63 10.51
N MET A 49 4.60 -3.77 9.52
CA MET A 49 4.97 -3.86 8.11
C MET A 49 5.50 -2.54 7.51
N LEU A 50 5.42 -1.42 8.23
CA LEU A 50 6.10 -0.17 7.87
C LEU A 50 7.58 -0.17 8.31
N ASP A 51 8.00 -1.13 9.15
CA ASP A 51 9.39 -1.37 9.50
C ASP A 51 10.05 -2.27 8.45
N GLY A 52 10.93 -1.68 7.63
CA GLY A 52 11.63 -2.40 6.56
C GLY A 52 12.57 -3.50 7.07
N GLU A 53 13.19 -3.32 8.24
CA GLU A 53 14.05 -4.35 8.82
C GLU A 53 13.25 -5.56 9.34
N ALA A 54 12.05 -5.30 9.89
CA ALA A 54 11.16 -6.37 10.28
C ALA A 54 10.69 -7.19 9.08
N LEU A 55 10.37 -6.53 7.96
CA LEU A 55 10.06 -7.21 6.69
C LEU A 55 11.25 -8.04 6.19
N ASP A 56 12.45 -7.47 6.17
CA ASP A 56 13.66 -8.18 5.71
C ASP A 56 13.90 -9.44 6.54
N ARG A 57 13.73 -9.37 7.87
CA ARG A 57 13.87 -10.53 8.78
C ARG A 57 12.90 -11.67 8.46
N ILE A 58 11.62 -11.37 8.23
CA ILE A 58 10.63 -12.42 7.94
C ILE A 58 10.79 -12.98 6.54
N VAL A 59 11.16 -12.16 5.55
CA VAL A 59 11.48 -12.64 4.20
C VAL A 59 12.68 -13.59 4.24
N ALA A 60 13.76 -13.22 4.94
CA ALA A 60 14.94 -14.08 5.12
C ALA A 60 14.61 -15.38 5.87
N LYS A 61 13.73 -15.31 6.90
CA LYS A 61 13.29 -16.47 7.70
C LYS A 61 12.49 -17.45 6.86
N HIS A 62 11.50 -16.95 6.13
CA HIS A 62 10.55 -17.81 5.43
C HIS A 62 10.95 -18.16 4.01
N LYS A 63 11.82 -17.38 3.37
CA LYS A 63 12.27 -17.56 1.98
C LYS A 63 11.10 -17.84 1.04
N PRO A 64 10.14 -16.91 0.91
CA PRO A 64 8.95 -17.12 0.10
C PRO A 64 9.28 -17.13 -1.39
N ASP A 65 8.49 -17.85 -2.18
CA ASP A 65 8.50 -17.77 -3.64
C ASP A 65 7.73 -16.53 -4.10
N PHE A 66 6.67 -16.17 -3.35
CA PHE A 66 5.79 -15.04 -3.64
C PHE A 66 5.57 -14.16 -2.41
N ILE A 67 5.48 -12.84 -2.65
CA ILE A 67 4.99 -11.86 -1.68
C ILE A 67 3.71 -11.26 -2.25
N VAL A 68 2.64 -11.30 -1.46
CA VAL A 68 1.33 -10.77 -1.83
C VAL A 68 0.90 -9.73 -0.80
N PRO A 69 1.00 -8.41 -1.11
CA PRO A 69 0.43 -7.38 -0.27
C PRO A 69 -1.10 -7.38 -0.41
N GLU A 70 -1.82 -7.49 0.70
CA GLU A 70 -3.27 -7.39 0.79
C GLU A 70 -3.70 -5.98 1.21
N ILE A 71 -2.86 -5.30 2.00
CA ILE A 71 -3.04 -3.91 2.38
C ILE A 71 -1.93 -3.02 1.79
N GLU A 72 -2.15 -1.72 1.80
CA GLU A 72 -1.19 -0.74 1.30
C GLU A 72 -0.21 -0.20 2.35
N ALA A 73 -0.51 -0.35 3.66
CA ALA A 73 0.31 0.17 4.77
C ALA A 73 1.57 -0.69 5.02
N ILE A 74 2.42 -0.80 4.02
CA ILE A 74 3.62 -1.63 4.00
C ILE A 74 4.80 -0.77 3.51
N ARG A 75 6.02 -1.08 3.93
CA ARG A 75 7.24 -0.48 3.39
C ARG A 75 7.52 -1.03 1.98
N THR A 76 6.68 -0.61 1.02
CA THR A 76 6.65 -1.15 -0.35
C THR A 76 7.95 -0.93 -1.14
N GLU A 77 8.81 0.01 -0.72
CA GLU A 77 10.13 0.22 -1.33
C GLU A 77 11.02 -1.01 -1.23
N ARG A 78 10.86 -1.84 -0.18
CA ARG A 78 11.61 -3.10 -0.02
C ARG A 78 11.29 -4.13 -1.10
N PHE A 79 10.12 -4.05 -1.69
CA PHE A 79 9.70 -5.02 -2.72
C PHE A 79 10.60 -5.00 -3.95
N TYR A 80 11.16 -3.83 -4.32
CA TYR A 80 12.13 -3.75 -5.41
C TYR A 80 13.39 -4.59 -5.16
N ASP A 81 13.83 -4.66 -3.91
CA ASP A 81 15.00 -5.45 -3.55
C ASP A 81 14.65 -6.94 -3.48
N TYR A 82 13.44 -7.29 -3.06
CA TYR A 82 12.98 -8.68 -3.09
C TYR A 82 12.82 -9.20 -4.53
N GLU A 83 12.29 -8.40 -5.45
CA GLU A 83 12.23 -8.76 -6.88
C GLU A 83 13.64 -8.99 -7.47
N LYS A 84 14.63 -8.16 -7.13
CA LYS A 84 16.03 -8.36 -7.54
C LYS A 84 16.63 -9.66 -6.99
N GLN A 85 16.17 -10.11 -5.84
CA GLN A 85 16.58 -11.39 -5.24
C GLN A 85 15.86 -12.61 -5.86
N GLY A 86 14.97 -12.41 -6.83
CA GLY A 86 14.22 -13.46 -7.50
C GLY A 86 12.90 -13.84 -6.84
N ILE A 87 12.44 -13.09 -5.83
CA ILE A 87 11.12 -13.31 -5.22
C ILE A 87 10.06 -12.60 -6.10
N THR A 88 8.98 -13.29 -6.42
CA THR A 88 7.90 -12.71 -7.20
C THR A 88 6.97 -11.90 -6.30
N VAL A 89 6.78 -10.61 -6.57
CA VAL A 89 5.83 -9.74 -5.86
C VAL A 89 4.58 -9.56 -6.72
N VAL A 90 3.39 -9.77 -6.16
CA VAL A 90 2.10 -9.69 -6.87
C VAL A 90 1.11 -8.86 -6.06
N PRO A 91 0.70 -7.69 -6.56
CA PRO A 91 1.16 -7.01 -7.79
C PRO A 91 2.64 -6.61 -7.71
N SER A 92 3.26 -6.26 -8.84
CA SER A 92 4.69 -5.92 -8.88
C SER A 92 5.07 -4.82 -7.87
N ALA A 93 6.35 -4.76 -7.46
CA ALA A 93 6.84 -3.73 -6.54
C ALA A 93 6.44 -2.31 -6.98
N LYS A 94 6.53 -2.01 -8.28
CA LYS A 94 6.11 -0.73 -8.85
C LYS A 94 4.62 -0.46 -8.64
N ALA A 95 3.77 -1.44 -8.91
CA ALA A 95 2.32 -1.31 -8.74
C ALA A 95 1.94 -1.15 -7.26
N ALA A 96 2.53 -1.97 -6.38
CA ALA A 96 2.30 -1.87 -4.93
C ALA A 96 2.74 -0.49 -4.38
N ASN A 97 3.89 0.03 -4.82
CA ASN A 97 4.36 1.36 -4.40
C ASN A 97 3.39 2.48 -4.81
N PHE A 98 2.79 2.41 -6.00
CA PHE A 98 1.82 3.40 -6.44
C PHE A 98 0.56 3.47 -5.59
N THR A 99 0.16 2.41 -4.91
CA THR A 99 -1.04 2.40 -4.06
C THR A 99 -0.92 3.39 -2.89
N MET A 100 0.29 3.57 -2.36
CA MET A 100 0.58 4.51 -1.27
C MET A 100 0.99 5.91 -1.77
N ASN A 101 1.63 5.99 -2.91
CA ASN A 101 2.22 7.24 -3.43
C ASN A 101 1.24 7.97 -4.37
N ARG A 102 0.41 8.86 -3.78
CA ARG A 102 -0.60 9.63 -4.52
C ARG A 102 -0.02 10.50 -5.62
N LYS A 103 1.20 11.05 -5.40
CA LYS A 103 1.87 11.86 -6.41
C LYS A 103 2.28 10.99 -7.60
N ALA A 104 2.94 9.87 -7.33
CA ALA A 104 3.43 9.00 -8.38
C ALA A 104 2.28 8.44 -9.26
N ILE A 105 1.19 7.93 -8.65
CA ILE A 105 0.06 7.42 -9.43
C ILE A 105 -0.65 8.53 -10.21
N ARG A 106 -0.75 9.74 -9.66
CA ARG A 106 -1.38 10.88 -10.33
C ARG A 106 -0.55 11.36 -11.51
N ASP A 107 0.76 11.49 -11.32
CA ASP A 107 1.67 11.92 -12.38
C ASP A 107 1.75 10.87 -13.49
N LEU A 108 1.77 9.58 -13.17
CA LEU A 108 1.66 8.51 -14.15
C LEU A 108 0.37 8.65 -14.98
N ALA A 109 -0.78 8.76 -14.34
CA ALA A 109 -2.07 8.85 -15.03
C ALA A 109 -2.18 10.10 -15.90
N ALA A 110 -1.87 11.27 -15.34
CA ALA A 110 -2.11 12.55 -16.02
C ALA A 110 -1.01 12.93 -17.02
N LYS A 111 0.28 12.70 -16.67
CA LYS A 111 1.41 13.21 -17.45
C LYS A 111 1.98 12.17 -18.42
N GLU A 112 2.09 10.90 -17.98
CA GLU A 112 2.71 9.86 -18.80
C GLU A 112 1.66 9.17 -19.69
N LEU A 113 0.49 8.84 -19.13
CA LEU A 113 -0.57 8.12 -19.86
C LEU A 113 -1.61 9.04 -20.51
N GLY A 114 -1.58 10.34 -20.24
CA GLY A 114 -2.53 11.32 -20.80
C GLY A 114 -3.98 11.06 -20.40
N LEU A 115 -4.23 10.36 -19.29
CA LEU A 115 -5.59 10.06 -18.84
C LEU A 115 -6.26 11.30 -18.27
N LYS A 116 -7.55 11.45 -18.50
CA LYS A 116 -8.34 12.54 -17.92
C LYS A 116 -8.43 12.37 -16.40
N THR A 117 -7.92 13.34 -15.66
CA THR A 117 -7.99 13.39 -14.19
C THR A 117 -8.66 14.68 -13.74
N ALA A 118 -9.10 14.74 -12.48
CA ALA A 118 -9.49 16.00 -11.86
C ALA A 118 -8.30 16.97 -11.82
N LYS A 119 -8.55 18.27 -11.75
CA LYS A 119 -7.51 19.29 -11.48
C LYS A 119 -6.80 18.95 -10.17
N TYR A 120 -5.50 19.13 -10.12
CA TYR A 120 -4.73 18.89 -8.92
C TYR A 120 -3.49 19.78 -8.87
N GLN A 121 -3.04 20.07 -7.66
CA GLN A 121 -1.79 20.75 -7.36
C GLN A 121 -1.12 20.08 -6.16
N TYR A 122 0.18 20.33 -6.01
CA TYR A 122 0.94 19.84 -4.86
C TYR A 122 1.38 21.05 -4.03
N ALA A 123 1.46 20.87 -2.71
CA ALA A 123 1.91 21.87 -1.77
C ALA A 123 2.79 21.24 -0.69
N THR A 124 3.83 21.94 -0.29
CA THR A 124 4.78 21.57 0.76
C THR A 124 4.81 22.57 1.92
N SER A 125 4.09 23.69 1.76
CA SER A 125 3.91 24.72 2.80
C SER A 125 2.46 25.21 2.84
N ALA A 126 2.10 25.97 3.88
CA ALA A 126 0.77 26.58 4.01
C ALA A 126 0.52 27.61 2.89
N GLU A 127 1.53 28.39 2.54
CA GLU A 127 1.43 29.39 1.46
C GLU A 127 1.22 28.74 0.09
N GLU A 128 1.91 27.63 -0.16
CA GLU A 128 1.71 26.84 -1.39
C GLU A 128 0.31 26.21 -1.40
N LEU A 129 -0.18 25.75 -0.25
CA LEU A 129 -1.52 25.19 -0.14
C LEU A 129 -2.59 26.24 -0.50
N GLN A 130 -2.50 27.47 0.00
CA GLN A 130 -3.42 28.54 -0.34
C GLN A 130 -3.45 28.80 -1.86
N LYS A 131 -2.28 28.89 -2.50
CA LYS A 131 -2.18 29.07 -3.95
C LYS A 131 -2.78 27.86 -4.70
N ALA A 132 -2.47 26.65 -4.26
CA ALA A 132 -2.99 25.43 -4.87
C ALA A 132 -4.51 25.35 -4.79
N VAL A 133 -5.12 25.74 -3.67
CA VAL A 133 -6.60 25.79 -3.53
C VAL A 133 -7.21 26.81 -4.48
N GLN A 134 -6.60 27.99 -4.65
CA GLN A 134 -7.06 29.00 -5.61
C GLN A 134 -7.03 28.51 -7.05
N GLU A 135 -5.96 27.78 -7.42
CA GLU A 135 -5.82 27.22 -8.78
C GLU A 135 -6.77 26.04 -9.06
N VAL A 136 -6.93 25.15 -8.08
CA VAL A 136 -7.82 23.98 -8.21
C VAL A 136 -9.30 24.41 -8.17
N GLY A 137 -9.62 25.34 -7.28
CA GLY A 137 -10.97 25.85 -6.99
C GLY A 137 -11.62 25.15 -5.79
N ILE A 138 -12.62 25.82 -5.22
CA ILE A 138 -13.43 25.33 -4.11
C ILE A 138 -14.79 24.84 -4.66
N PRO A 139 -15.33 23.70 -4.21
CA PRO A 139 -14.79 22.81 -3.16
C PRO A 139 -13.65 21.91 -3.67
N CYS A 140 -12.69 21.62 -2.81
CA CYS A 140 -11.61 20.68 -3.11
C CYS A 140 -11.24 19.82 -1.90
N VAL A 141 -10.38 18.79 -2.13
CA VAL A 141 -9.93 17.91 -1.07
C VAL A 141 -8.41 17.93 -0.99
N VAL A 142 -7.90 18.27 0.17
CA VAL A 142 -6.48 18.17 0.50
C VAL A 142 -6.17 16.78 1.03
N LYS A 143 -5.13 16.14 0.50
CA LYS A 143 -4.74 14.77 0.86
C LYS A 143 -3.25 14.69 1.10
N PRO A 144 -2.76 14.02 2.16
CA PRO A 144 -1.34 13.69 2.27
C PRO A 144 -0.87 12.89 1.05
N LEU A 145 0.37 13.10 0.63
CA LEU A 145 0.94 12.38 -0.53
C LEU A 145 1.06 10.88 -0.25
N MET A 146 1.45 10.53 0.98
CA MET A 146 1.59 9.15 1.44
C MET A 146 0.48 8.84 2.42
N SER A 147 -0.66 8.40 1.92
CA SER A 147 -1.79 7.97 2.75
C SER A 147 -2.77 7.13 1.96
N SER A 148 -3.57 6.36 2.70
CA SER A 148 -4.63 5.51 2.16
C SER A 148 -5.91 5.65 2.98
N SER A 149 -7.00 5.08 2.48
CA SER A 149 -8.28 4.95 3.18
C SER A 149 -8.83 6.27 3.77
N GLY A 150 -8.52 7.39 3.13
CA GLY A 150 -8.99 8.72 3.56
C GLY A 150 -8.29 9.29 4.80
N LYS A 151 -7.28 8.63 5.34
CA LYS A 151 -6.56 9.11 6.53
C LYS A 151 -5.83 10.43 6.24
N GLY A 152 -6.00 11.42 7.13
CA GLY A 152 -5.36 12.72 7.03
C GLY A 152 -5.88 13.61 5.89
N GLN A 153 -7.00 13.29 5.25
CA GLN A 153 -7.61 14.18 4.26
C GLN A 153 -8.54 15.22 4.90
N SER A 154 -8.60 16.39 4.29
CA SER A 154 -9.49 17.49 4.66
C SER A 154 -10.26 17.98 3.45
N THR A 155 -11.51 18.35 3.62
CA THR A 155 -12.33 18.96 2.57
C THR A 155 -12.40 20.46 2.77
N ILE A 156 -12.00 21.23 1.77
CA ILE A 156 -12.09 22.68 1.74
C ILE A 156 -13.37 23.06 1.00
N LYS A 157 -14.33 23.63 1.70
CA LYS A 157 -15.61 24.08 1.16
C LYS A 157 -15.68 25.60 1.05
N THR A 158 -14.95 26.29 1.89
CA THR A 158 -14.85 27.75 1.96
C THR A 158 -13.40 28.18 2.17
N GLU A 159 -13.07 29.45 1.94
CA GLU A 159 -11.72 29.99 2.17
C GLU A 159 -11.29 29.91 3.65
N SER A 160 -12.26 29.89 4.57
CA SER A 160 -11.97 29.76 6.01
C SER A 160 -11.57 28.34 6.45
N ASP A 161 -11.62 27.36 5.56
CA ASP A 161 -11.24 25.98 5.85
C ASP A 161 -9.73 25.72 5.57
N ILE A 162 -9.03 26.72 5.02
CA ILE A 162 -7.58 26.68 4.74
C ILE A 162 -6.81 27.09 6.01
#